data_11cd47d2179d25d1c4b3377eb942bae4
#
_entry.id   11cd47d2179d25d1c4b3377eb942bae4
#
_cell.length_a   1.000
_cell.length_b   1.000
_cell.length_c   1.000
_cell.angle_alpha   90.00
_cell.angle_beta   90.00
_cell.angle_gamma   90.00
#
_symmetry.space_group_name_H-M   'P 1'
#
loop_
_entity.id
_entity.type
_entity.pdbx_description
1 polymer ?
#
loop_
_entity_poly.entity_id
_entity_poly.type
_entity_poly.pdbx_seq_one_letter_code
_entity_poly.pdbx_strand_id
1 'polypeptide(L)'
;MPGDIEITLNGRKVIASEREPLIDVCAREGVHIPTLCRHHRLEPYGACRVCLVKVTWGLSTEASAKVEKKSRYVTACNYPVEAGDVFDTETSDVIRLRRMSIEALLGRCPNEPGVVEFARAHGVTSSRFPPATPEGDDCILCGLCVRVCDEVVGAKALGFASRGPDREVATPFMEHPESCIGCGACSALCPTTAMKMEGEKAAVLRRNHGDIRPCRYALMGFFPGGICANSYRCYGCDVDQRYRDLAGDEHPIFMARPPADRAKDGEAA
;
A
#
# COMPACT_ATOMS: atom_id res chain seq x y z
N MET A 1 2.42 15.76 -22.95
CA MET A 1 2.80 15.98 -21.55
C MET A 1 1.57 16.43 -20.82
N PRO A 2 1.23 15.96 -19.62
CA PRO A 2 0.14 16.53 -18.85
C PRO A 2 0.41 18.03 -18.66
N GLY A 3 -0.61 18.86 -18.90
CA GLY A 3 -0.52 20.30 -18.75
C GLY A 3 -0.64 20.71 -17.28
N ASP A 4 -0.13 21.90 -16.94
CA ASP A 4 -0.36 22.50 -15.64
C ASP A 4 -1.81 22.98 -15.55
N ILE A 5 -2.49 22.64 -14.47
CA ILE A 5 -3.86 23.00 -14.18
C ILE A 5 -3.95 23.73 -12.84
N GLU A 6 -4.93 24.64 -12.72
CA GLU A 6 -5.23 25.32 -11.43
C GLU A 6 -6.36 24.58 -10.72
N ILE A 7 -6.13 24.26 -9.46
CA ILE A 7 -7.12 23.70 -8.51
C ILE A 7 -7.18 24.59 -7.27
N THR A 8 -8.19 24.39 -6.44
CA THR A 8 -8.27 25.06 -5.11
C THR A 8 -8.15 24.00 -4.01
N LEU A 9 -7.17 24.16 -3.12
CA LEU A 9 -6.94 23.30 -1.96
C LEU A 9 -7.10 24.11 -0.66
N ASN A 10 -8.11 23.76 0.15
CA ASN A 10 -8.43 24.46 1.39
C ASN A 10 -8.51 26.01 1.22
N GLY A 11 -9.15 26.44 0.13
CA GLY A 11 -9.32 27.86 -0.20
C GLY A 11 -8.10 28.54 -0.85
N ARG A 12 -6.99 27.84 -1.09
CA ARG A 12 -5.80 28.36 -1.77
C ARG A 12 -5.72 27.83 -3.19
N LYS A 13 -5.35 28.67 -4.13
CA LYS A 13 -5.05 28.24 -5.52
C LYS A 13 -3.70 27.55 -5.55
N VAL A 14 -3.68 26.39 -6.21
CA VAL A 14 -2.51 25.52 -6.33
C VAL A 14 -2.38 25.05 -7.77
N ILE A 15 -1.16 24.99 -8.27
CA ILE A 15 -0.85 24.42 -9.58
C ILE A 15 -0.53 22.93 -9.41
N ALA A 16 -1.18 22.12 -10.22
CA ALA A 16 -0.98 20.67 -10.25
C ALA A 16 -0.82 20.21 -11.71
N SER A 17 -0.20 19.06 -11.91
CA SER A 17 -0.22 18.41 -13.21
C SER A 17 -1.57 17.73 -13.44
N GLU A 18 -2.10 17.84 -14.66
CA GLU A 18 -3.36 17.18 -14.99
C GLU A 18 -3.31 15.68 -14.66
N ARG A 19 -4.34 15.18 -13.95
CA ARG A 19 -4.47 13.79 -13.47
C ARG A 19 -3.44 13.36 -12.41
N GLU A 20 -2.67 14.28 -11.84
CA GLU A 20 -1.83 14.00 -10.66
C GLU A 20 -2.71 13.48 -9.52
N PRO A 21 -2.31 12.46 -8.74
CA PRO A 21 -3.06 12.04 -7.56
C PRO A 21 -3.14 13.18 -6.53
N LEU A 22 -4.35 13.48 -6.06
CA LEU A 22 -4.56 14.59 -5.11
C LEU A 22 -3.67 14.50 -3.87
N ILE A 23 -3.39 13.30 -3.39
CA ILE A 23 -2.55 13.11 -2.19
C ILE A 23 -1.11 13.61 -2.41
N ASP A 24 -0.59 13.51 -3.64
CA ASP A 24 0.75 13.97 -3.97
C ASP A 24 0.79 15.49 -4.05
N VAL A 25 -0.28 16.10 -4.61
CA VAL A 25 -0.48 17.55 -4.54
C VAL A 25 -0.54 18.02 -3.09
N CYS A 26 -1.35 17.37 -2.25
CA CYS A 26 -1.46 17.70 -0.83
C CYS A 26 -0.10 17.64 -0.11
N ALA A 27 0.67 16.57 -0.36
CA ALA A 27 1.99 16.40 0.27
C ALA A 27 2.96 17.52 -0.14
N ARG A 28 2.99 17.90 -1.41
CA ARG A 28 3.81 19.01 -1.93
C ARG A 28 3.43 20.34 -1.31
N GLU A 29 2.14 20.56 -1.08
CA GLU A 29 1.62 21.80 -0.44
C GLU A 29 1.65 21.77 1.09
N GLY A 30 2.27 20.77 1.70
CA GLY A 30 2.38 20.63 3.16
C GLY A 30 1.08 20.24 3.86
N VAL A 31 0.08 19.75 3.12
CA VAL A 31 -1.20 19.29 3.67
C VAL A 31 -1.12 17.79 3.93
N HIS A 32 -1.09 17.41 5.20
CA HIS A 32 -1.01 15.99 5.58
C HIS A 32 -2.37 15.30 5.46
N ILE A 33 -2.44 14.26 4.64
CA ILE A 33 -3.61 13.38 4.50
C ILE A 33 -3.25 12.00 5.06
N PRO A 34 -3.95 11.51 6.10
CA PRO A 34 -3.65 10.20 6.68
C PRO A 34 -3.93 9.05 5.71
N THR A 35 -3.06 8.04 5.71
CA THR A 35 -3.21 6.83 4.87
C THR A 35 -2.70 5.60 5.59
N LEU A 36 -3.23 4.41 5.23
CA LEU A 36 -2.76 3.10 5.69
C LEU A 36 -2.51 2.11 4.53
N CYS A 37 -3.07 2.37 3.35
CA CYS A 37 -2.97 1.46 2.20
C CYS A 37 -2.19 2.05 1.02
N ARG A 38 -1.52 3.20 1.21
CA ARG A 38 -0.72 3.84 0.16
C ARG A 38 0.76 3.60 0.37
N HIS A 39 1.42 3.27 -0.71
CA HIS A 39 2.87 3.33 -0.85
C HIS A 39 3.19 4.04 -2.18
N HIS A 40 4.16 4.95 -2.19
CA HIS A 40 4.46 5.80 -3.37
C HIS A 40 5.01 5.01 -4.58
N ARG A 41 5.51 3.79 -4.34
CA ARG A 41 6.02 2.87 -5.38
C ARG A 41 4.98 1.89 -5.90
N LEU A 42 3.73 1.97 -5.44
CA LEU A 42 2.65 1.05 -5.83
C LEU A 42 1.48 1.84 -6.38
N GLU A 43 0.76 1.25 -7.33
CA GLU A 43 -0.45 1.84 -7.87
C GLU A 43 -1.47 2.14 -6.76
N PRO A 44 -2.19 3.26 -6.85
CA PRO A 44 -3.19 3.62 -5.84
C PRO A 44 -4.33 2.59 -5.75
N TYR A 45 -4.72 2.21 -4.53
CA TYR A 45 -5.76 1.19 -4.32
C TYR A 45 -7.03 1.72 -3.62
N GLY A 46 -6.88 2.61 -2.62
CA GLY A 46 -8.01 3.24 -1.94
C GLY A 46 -8.78 2.33 -0.97
N ALA A 47 -8.18 1.24 -0.46
CA ALA A 47 -8.87 0.26 0.37
C ALA A 47 -9.24 0.77 1.76
N CYS A 48 -8.34 1.46 2.47
CA CYS A 48 -8.53 1.82 3.87
C CYS A 48 -9.54 2.94 4.11
N ARG A 49 -9.87 3.74 3.10
CA ARG A 49 -10.82 4.87 3.17
C ARG A 49 -10.47 5.96 4.18
N VAL A 50 -9.25 6.00 4.68
CA VAL A 50 -8.83 6.98 5.68
C VAL A 50 -8.49 8.33 5.04
N CYS A 51 -8.06 8.35 3.78
CA CYS A 51 -7.67 9.55 3.05
C CYS A 51 -8.84 10.32 2.40
N LEU A 52 -10.04 10.22 2.95
CA LEU A 52 -11.22 10.90 2.41
C LEU A 52 -11.03 12.43 2.44
N VAL A 53 -11.46 13.08 1.36
CA VAL A 53 -11.55 14.53 1.20
C VAL A 53 -12.86 14.86 0.51
N LYS A 54 -13.30 16.10 0.63
CA LYS A 54 -14.45 16.62 -0.12
C LYS A 54 -13.93 17.29 -1.39
N VAL A 55 -14.47 16.91 -2.55
CA VAL A 55 -14.27 17.61 -3.80
C VAL A 55 -15.57 18.30 -4.21
N THR A 56 -15.45 19.53 -4.64
CA THR A 56 -16.55 20.33 -5.18
C THR A 56 -16.15 20.79 -6.59
N TRP A 57 -17.05 20.65 -7.55
CA TRP A 57 -16.84 21.12 -8.91
C TRP A 57 -18.10 21.85 -9.40
N GLY A 58 -17.91 22.77 -10.36
CA GLY A 58 -19.00 23.50 -10.98
C GLY A 58 -19.35 22.87 -12.34
N LEU A 59 -20.63 22.62 -12.57
CA LEU A 59 -21.15 22.35 -13.90
C LEU A 59 -21.76 23.63 -14.45
N SER A 60 -21.15 24.25 -15.48
CA SER A 60 -21.83 25.26 -16.26
C SER A 60 -22.76 24.54 -17.25
N THR A 61 -24.08 24.71 -17.10
CA THR A 61 -25.01 24.34 -18.15
C THR A 61 -25.19 25.55 -19.07
N GLU A 62 -24.99 25.38 -20.36
CA GLU A 62 -25.15 26.43 -21.36
C GLU A 62 -26.53 27.14 -21.34
N ALA A 63 -27.51 26.51 -20.63
CA ALA A 63 -28.88 27.02 -20.56
C ALA A 63 -29.18 27.91 -19.34
N SER A 64 -28.27 28.06 -18.36
CA SER A 64 -28.49 28.95 -17.21
C SER A 64 -27.20 29.58 -16.73
N ALA A 65 -27.26 30.90 -16.44
CA ALA A 65 -26.16 31.65 -15.82
C ALA A 65 -25.82 31.21 -14.37
N LYS A 66 -26.43 30.13 -13.86
CA LYS A 66 -26.16 29.58 -12.54
C LYS A 66 -25.29 28.36 -12.64
N VAL A 67 -24.06 28.46 -12.15
CA VAL A 67 -23.16 27.32 -11.94
C VAL A 67 -23.72 26.48 -10.80
N GLU A 68 -24.23 25.29 -11.09
CA GLU A 68 -24.62 24.33 -10.06
C GLU A 68 -23.38 23.66 -9.49
N LYS A 69 -23.09 23.91 -8.21
CA LYS A 69 -21.98 23.28 -7.49
C LYS A 69 -22.41 21.90 -6.99
N LYS A 70 -21.68 20.86 -7.45
CA LYS A 70 -21.82 19.50 -6.93
C LYS A 70 -20.64 19.14 -6.04
N SER A 71 -20.87 18.33 -5.04
CA SER A 71 -19.80 17.87 -4.15
C SER A 71 -19.95 16.37 -3.83
N ARG A 72 -18.81 15.71 -3.62
CA ARG A 72 -18.74 14.32 -3.14
C ARG A 72 -17.51 14.11 -2.29
N TYR A 73 -17.47 12.99 -1.56
CA TYR A 73 -16.28 12.55 -0.83
C TYR A 73 -15.52 11.53 -1.67
N VAL A 74 -14.21 11.73 -1.80
CA VAL A 74 -13.30 10.90 -2.59
C VAL A 74 -12.08 10.52 -1.76
N THR A 75 -11.39 9.46 -2.15
CA THR A 75 -10.11 9.06 -1.56
C THR A 75 -8.98 9.80 -2.27
N ALA A 76 -8.24 10.63 -1.55
CA ALA A 76 -7.17 11.46 -2.11
C ALA A 76 -6.06 10.64 -2.77
N CYS A 77 -5.81 9.41 -2.30
CA CYS A 77 -4.73 8.57 -2.80
C CYS A 77 -4.89 8.09 -4.26
N ASN A 78 -6.13 8.03 -4.76
CA ASN A 78 -6.42 7.56 -6.13
C ASN A 78 -7.34 8.51 -6.91
N TYR A 79 -7.55 9.74 -6.42
CA TYR A 79 -8.31 10.74 -7.16
C TYR A 79 -7.38 11.56 -8.06
N PRO A 80 -7.52 11.47 -9.39
CA PRO A 80 -6.79 12.32 -10.31
C PRO A 80 -7.41 13.72 -10.31
N VAL A 81 -6.60 14.75 -10.10
CA VAL A 81 -7.08 16.13 -10.08
C VAL A 81 -7.43 16.62 -11.49
N GLU A 82 -8.48 17.45 -11.58
CA GLU A 82 -8.95 18.09 -12.80
C GLU A 82 -9.00 19.61 -12.64
N ALA A 83 -8.90 20.34 -13.74
CA ALA A 83 -8.91 21.80 -13.72
C ALA A 83 -10.19 22.36 -13.08
N GLY A 84 -10.04 23.28 -12.13
CA GLY A 84 -11.15 23.92 -11.43
C GLY A 84 -11.73 23.12 -10.27
N ASP A 85 -11.20 21.94 -9.94
CA ASP A 85 -11.57 21.21 -8.74
C ASP A 85 -11.29 22.04 -7.49
N VAL A 86 -12.20 21.94 -6.53
CA VAL A 86 -12.07 22.57 -5.19
C VAL A 86 -12.08 21.49 -4.14
N PHE A 87 -11.00 21.41 -3.38
CA PHE A 87 -10.82 20.39 -2.34
C PHE A 87 -10.83 20.98 -0.96
N ASP A 88 -11.62 20.36 -0.07
CA ASP A 88 -11.61 20.62 1.36
C ASP A 88 -11.15 19.36 2.10
N THR A 89 -10.07 19.49 2.88
CA THR A 89 -9.43 18.35 3.56
C THR A 89 -9.78 18.23 5.04
N GLU A 90 -10.31 19.31 5.67
CA GLU A 90 -10.49 19.39 7.12
C GLU A 90 -11.87 19.89 7.56
N THR A 91 -12.88 19.81 6.68
CA THR A 91 -14.25 20.10 7.12
C THR A 91 -14.71 19.12 8.19
N SER A 92 -15.66 19.53 9.03
CA SER A 92 -16.25 18.68 10.08
C SER A 92 -16.76 17.35 9.54
N ASP A 93 -17.36 17.37 8.34
CA ASP A 93 -17.85 16.17 7.65
C ASP A 93 -16.71 15.24 7.21
N VAL A 94 -15.63 15.79 6.64
CA VAL A 94 -14.45 15.03 6.25
C VAL A 94 -13.82 14.34 7.46
N ILE A 95 -13.62 15.09 8.54
CA ILE A 95 -13.07 14.55 9.80
C ILE A 95 -13.98 13.44 10.35
N ARG A 96 -15.30 13.65 10.36
CA ARG A 96 -16.27 12.67 10.82
C ARG A 96 -16.21 11.37 10.00
N LEU A 97 -16.14 11.47 8.67
CA LEU A 97 -16.09 10.32 7.77
C LEU A 97 -14.76 9.57 7.90
N ARG A 98 -13.63 10.27 8.04
CA ARG A 98 -12.34 9.63 8.34
C ARG A 98 -12.38 8.87 9.65
N ARG A 99 -12.90 9.48 10.73
CA ARG A 99 -13.05 8.83 12.03
C ARG A 99 -13.92 7.56 11.93
N MET A 100 -15.01 7.60 11.18
CA MET A 100 -15.86 6.43 10.95
C MET A 100 -15.09 5.29 10.23
N SER A 101 -14.28 5.64 9.23
CA SER A 101 -13.42 4.65 8.54
C SER A 101 -12.38 4.05 9.50
N ILE A 102 -11.75 4.88 10.32
CA ILE A 102 -10.77 4.45 11.34
C ILE A 102 -11.45 3.60 12.41
N GLU A 103 -12.65 3.97 12.83
CA GLU A 103 -13.46 3.19 13.77
C GLU A 103 -13.78 1.79 13.23
N ALA A 104 -14.09 1.68 11.94
CA ALA A 104 -14.31 0.37 11.30
C ALA A 104 -13.03 -0.49 11.28
N LEU A 105 -11.86 0.12 11.01
CA LEU A 105 -10.58 -0.59 11.09
C LEU A 105 -10.25 -1.02 12.52
N LEU A 106 -10.48 -0.16 13.50
CA LEU A 106 -10.31 -0.49 14.93
C LEU A 106 -11.27 -1.60 15.36
N GLY A 107 -12.52 -1.61 14.85
CA GLY A 107 -13.48 -2.68 15.11
C GLY A 107 -12.98 -4.02 14.56
N ARG A 108 -12.40 -4.03 13.34
CA ARG A 108 -11.83 -5.25 12.77
C ARG A 108 -10.58 -5.73 13.53
N CYS A 109 -9.69 -4.83 13.90
CA CYS A 109 -8.38 -5.12 14.50
C CYS A 109 -8.23 -4.45 15.88
N PRO A 110 -9.06 -4.83 16.87
CA PRO A 110 -9.13 -4.12 18.15
C PRO A 110 -7.87 -4.30 19.02
N ASN A 111 -7.09 -5.33 18.77
CA ASN A 111 -5.91 -5.71 19.54
C ASN A 111 -4.58 -5.44 18.80
N GLU A 112 -4.65 -4.97 17.54
CA GLU A 112 -3.46 -4.70 16.75
C GLU A 112 -2.86 -3.34 17.15
N PRO A 113 -1.61 -3.30 17.68
CA PRO A 113 -1.03 -2.08 18.27
C PRO A 113 -0.97 -0.89 17.30
N GLY A 114 -0.58 -1.12 16.04
CA GLY A 114 -0.47 -0.07 15.04
C GLY A 114 -1.81 0.55 14.68
N VAL A 115 -2.88 -0.26 14.63
CA VAL A 115 -4.25 0.23 14.39
C VAL A 115 -4.77 1.01 15.60
N VAL A 116 -4.53 0.50 16.81
CA VAL A 116 -4.94 1.16 18.06
C VAL A 116 -4.26 2.51 18.22
N GLU A 117 -2.95 2.59 17.98
CA GLU A 117 -2.18 3.84 18.04
C GLU A 117 -2.66 4.84 16.98
N PHE A 118 -2.81 4.39 15.74
CA PHE A 118 -3.33 5.22 14.65
C PHE A 118 -4.73 5.74 14.95
N ALA A 119 -5.64 4.91 15.45
CA ALA A 119 -6.99 5.31 15.84
C ALA A 119 -6.97 6.38 16.95
N ARG A 120 -6.16 6.17 17.98
CA ARG A 120 -5.99 7.11 19.10
C ARG A 120 -5.46 8.46 18.62
N ALA A 121 -4.47 8.48 17.72
CA ALA A 121 -3.92 9.70 17.13
C ALA A 121 -4.98 10.53 16.37
N HIS A 122 -6.05 9.88 15.89
CA HIS A 122 -7.16 10.54 15.19
C HIS A 122 -8.42 10.73 16.05
N GLY A 123 -8.28 10.56 17.38
CA GLY A 123 -9.38 10.77 18.34
C GLY A 123 -10.45 9.68 18.32
N VAL A 124 -10.07 8.45 17.93
CA VAL A 124 -10.95 7.26 17.97
C VAL A 124 -10.39 6.29 19.01
N THR A 125 -11.13 6.05 20.08
CA THR A 125 -10.69 5.22 21.22
C THR A 125 -11.48 3.92 21.37
N SER A 126 -12.60 3.80 20.68
CA SER A 126 -13.47 2.62 20.69
C SER A 126 -14.19 2.46 19.36
N SER A 127 -14.72 1.30 19.10
CA SER A 127 -15.51 1.00 17.90
C SER A 127 -16.92 0.58 18.26
N ARG A 128 -17.90 1.06 17.47
CA ARG A 128 -19.29 0.59 17.48
C ARG A 128 -19.45 -0.69 16.67
N PHE A 129 -18.49 -1.01 15.81
CA PHE A 129 -18.54 -2.17 14.95
C PHE A 129 -17.99 -3.38 15.70
N PRO A 130 -18.66 -4.53 15.62
CA PRO A 130 -18.14 -5.75 16.22
C PRO A 130 -16.86 -6.20 15.50
N PRO A 131 -15.95 -6.90 16.17
CA PRO A 131 -14.82 -7.53 15.53
C PRO A 131 -15.28 -8.59 14.51
N ALA A 132 -14.45 -8.81 13.48
CA ALA A 132 -14.74 -9.82 12.46
C ALA A 132 -14.69 -11.24 13.02
N THR A 133 -13.81 -11.48 14.00
CA THR A 133 -13.70 -12.72 14.77
C THR A 133 -13.77 -12.39 16.27
N PRO A 134 -14.09 -13.34 17.16
CA PRO A 134 -14.14 -13.08 18.61
C PRO A 134 -12.83 -12.49 19.17
N GLU A 135 -11.68 -12.92 18.65
CA GLU A 135 -10.35 -12.46 19.05
C GLU A 135 -9.94 -11.17 18.35
N GLY A 136 -10.67 -10.75 17.30
CA GLY A 136 -10.27 -9.71 16.37
C GLY A 136 -9.36 -10.26 15.27
N ASP A 137 -9.00 -9.38 14.34
CA ASP A 137 -8.07 -9.67 13.24
C ASP A 137 -6.85 -8.75 13.40
N ASP A 138 -5.70 -9.16 12.87
CA ASP A 138 -4.51 -8.29 12.77
C ASP A 138 -4.45 -7.60 11.39
N CYS A 139 -5.22 -8.06 10.40
CA CYS A 139 -5.18 -7.60 9.01
C CYS A 139 -6.28 -6.60 8.68
N ILE A 140 -5.89 -5.38 8.31
CA ILE A 140 -6.81 -4.32 7.85
C ILE A 140 -7.20 -4.43 6.36
N LEU A 141 -6.83 -5.49 5.67
CA LEU A 141 -7.08 -5.73 4.23
C LEU A 141 -6.60 -4.59 3.32
N CYS A 142 -5.51 -3.93 3.68
CA CYS A 142 -4.98 -2.78 2.92
C CYS A 142 -4.41 -3.17 1.54
N GLY A 143 -4.07 -4.44 1.32
CA GLY A 143 -3.58 -4.97 0.06
C GLY A 143 -2.13 -4.61 -0.31
N LEU A 144 -1.37 -3.96 0.55
CA LEU A 144 0.03 -3.62 0.27
C LEU A 144 0.88 -4.87 -0.01
N CYS A 145 0.71 -5.93 0.79
CA CYS A 145 1.42 -7.20 0.61
C CYS A 145 1.09 -7.90 -0.72
N VAL A 146 -0.18 -7.89 -1.12
CA VAL A 146 -0.64 -8.46 -2.39
C VAL A 146 -0.05 -7.67 -3.56
N ARG A 147 -0.17 -6.34 -3.51
CA ARG A 147 0.27 -5.45 -4.59
C ARG A 147 1.78 -5.42 -4.76
N VAL A 148 2.56 -5.36 -3.69
CA VAL A 148 4.03 -5.41 -3.83
C VAL A 148 4.47 -6.76 -4.40
N CYS A 149 3.79 -7.86 -4.05
CA CYS A 149 4.08 -9.19 -4.58
C CYS A 149 3.77 -9.29 -6.08
N ASP A 150 2.73 -8.61 -6.56
CA ASP A 150 2.35 -8.57 -7.97
C ASP A 150 3.15 -7.52 -8.75
N GLU A 151 3.05 -6.24 -8.37
CA GLU A 151 3.54 -5.10 -9.16
C GLU A 151 5.08 -5.00 -9.18
N VAL A 152 5.74 -5.29 -8.06
CA VAL A 152 7.18 -5.08 -7.89
C VAL A 152 7.97 -6.38 -7.94
N VAL A 153 7.50 -7.39 -7.21
CA VAL A 153 8.18 -8.71 -7.17
C VAL A 153 7.87 -9.52 -8.42
N GLY A 154 6.65 -9.45 -8.93
CA GLY A 154 6.15 -10.23 -10.07
C GLY A 154 5.83 -11.69 -9.72
N ALA A 155 5.90 -12.07 -8.44
CA ALA A 155 5.69 -13.45 -8.01
C ALA A 155 4.22 -13.86 -7.91
N LYS A 156 3.30 -12.89 -7.73
CA LYS A 156 1.84 -13.14 -7.58
C LYS A 156 1.50 -14.23 -6.57
N ALA A 157 2.33 -14.37 -5.53
CA ALA A 157 2.23 -15.43 -4.54
C ALA A 157 1.12 -15.18 -3.49
N LEU A 158 0.56 -13.98 -3.46
CA LEU A 158 -0.49 -13.57 -2.54
C LEU A 158 -1.68 -13.01 -3.30
N GLY A 159 -2.86 -13.28 -2.78
CA GLY A 159 -4.13 -12.76 -3.28
C GLY A 159 -5.12 -12.52 -2.15
N PHE A 160 -6.34 -12.15 -2.53
CA PHE A 160 -7.46 -12.13 -1.58
C PHE A 160 -8.31 -13.36 -1.81
N ALA A 161 -8.59 -14.08 -0.73
CA ALA A 161 -9.57 -15.14 -0.68
C ALA A 161 -10.85 -14.66 0.00
N SER A 162 -11.96 -15.35 -0.25
CA SER A 162 -13.27 -15.09 0.36
C SER A 162 -13.82 -13.68 0.12
N ARG A 163 -14.90 -13.30 0.79
CA ARG A 163 -15.55 -11.99 0.66
C ARG A 163 -16.25 -11.60 1.96
N GLY A 164 -16.65 -10.34 2.06
CA GLY A 164 -17.31 -9.81 3.26
C GLY A 164 -16.42 -9.90 4.50
N PRO A 165 -16.96 -10.31 5.65
CA PRO A 165 -16.19 -10.47 6.89
C PRO A 165 -15.06 -11.50 6.78
N ASP A 166 -15.29 -12.57 6.01
CA ASP A 166 -14.36 -13.69 5.86
C ASP A 166 -13.23 -13.40 4.85
N ARG A 167 -13.21 -12.20 4.26
CA ARG A 167 -12.13 -11.83 3.34
C ARG A 167 -10.79 -11.78 4.03
N GLU A 168 -9.82 -12.49 3.45
CA GLU A 168 -8.47 -12.58 3.97
C GLU A 168 -7.41 -12.49 2.87
N VAL A 169 -6.17 -12.24 3.26
CA VAL A 169 -5.00 -12.38 2.38
C VAL A 169 -4.53 -13.82 2.48
N ALA A 170 -4.47 -14.49 1.34
CA ALA A 170 -4.09 -15.90 1.27
C ALA A 170 -3.15 -16.17 0.09
N THR A 171 -2.51 -17.31 0.13
CA THR A 171 -1.81 -17.91 -1.01
C THR A 171 -2.81 -18.65 -1.90
N PRO A 172 -2.52 -18.86 -3.19
CA PRO A 172 -3.37 -19.67 -4.08
C PRO A 172 -3.66 -21.03 -3.46
N PHE A 173 -4.93 -21.41 -3.44
CA PHE A 173 -5.44 -22.69 -2.90
C PHE A 173 -5.08 -22.93 -1.41
N MET A 174 -4.70 -21.91 -0.65
CA MET A 174 -4.17 -22.02 0.73
C MET A 174 -2.90 -22.87 0.82
N GLU A 175 -2.23 -23.12 -0.30
CA GLU A 175 -1.01 -23.89 -0.39
C GLU A 175 0.21 -22.96 -0.50
N HIS A 176 1.38 -23.54 -0.28
CA HIS A 176 2.63 -22.78 -0.41
C HIS A 176 2.92 -22.49 -1.89
N PRO A 177 2.99 -21.21 -2.32
CA PRO A 177 3.21 -20.89 -3.73
C PRO A 177 4.68 -21.09 -4.12
N GLU A 178 4.94 -21.90 -5.13
CA GLU A 178 6.28 -22.10 -5.69
C GLU A 178 6.88 -20.80 -6.25
N SER A 179 6.03 -19.88 -6.70
CA SER A 179 6.46 -18.56 -7.19
C SER A 179 7.01 -17.63 -6.11
N CYS A 180 6.84 -17.95 -4.84
CA CYS A 180 7.34 -17.11 -3.74
C CYS A 180 8.88 -17.18 -3.66
N ILE A 181 9.54 -16.06 -3.86
CA ILE A 181 11.01 -15.93 -3.76
C ILE A 181 11.51 -15.58 -2.36
N GLY A 182 10.67 -15.58 -1.34
CA GLY A 182 11.03 -15.28 0.04
C GLY A 182 11.66 -13.89 0.25
N CYS A 183 11.31 -12.89 -0.57
CA CYS A 183 11.92 -11.56 -0.50
C CYS A 183 11.59 -10.80 0.80
N GLY A 184 10.43 -11.07 1.43
CA GLY A 184 9.99 -10.41 2.66
C GLY A 184 9.36 -9.02 2.46
N ALA A 185 9.17 -8.55 1.22
CA ALA A 185 8.56 -7.24 0.94
C ALA A 185 7.13 -7.13 1.49
N CYS A 186 6.36 -8.22 1.43
CA CYS A 186 5.00 -8.28 1.98
C CYS A 186 4.96 -7.99 3.49
N SER A 187 5.94 -8.49 4.24
CA SER A 187 6.07 -8.24 5.68
C SER A 187 6.56 -6.81 5.95
N ALA A 188 7.54 -6.34 5.17
CA ALA A 188 8.11 -5.00 5.34
C ALA A 188 7.10 -3.86 5.08
N LEU A 189 6.17 -4.07 4.14
CA LEU A 189 5.15 -3.08 3.79
C LEU A 189 3.87 -3.20 4.62
N CYS A 190 3.74 -4.23 5.44
CA CYS A 190 2.54 -4.41 6.25
C CYS A 190 2.46 -3.32 7.33
N PRO A 191 1.39 -2.50 7.36
CA PRO A 191 1.24 -1.47 8.38
C PRO A 191 0.77 -2.02 9.74
N THR A 192 0.60 -3.33 9.80
CA THR A 192 0.21 -4.08 10.99
C THR A 192 1.15 -5.27 11.19
N THR A 193 0.89 -6.09 12.19
CA THR A 193 1.69 -7.30 12.44
C THR A 193 1.16 -8.56 11.75
N ALA A 194 0.13 -8.43 10.91
CA ALA A 194 -0.55 -9.56 10.29
C ALA A 194 0.36 -10.42 9.38
N MET A 195 1.32 -9.77 8.69
CA MET A 195 2.20 -10.47 7.75
C MET A 195 3.54 -10.82 8.41
N LYS A 196 3.73 -12.08 8.77
CA LYS A 196 4.90 -12.58 9.53
C LYS A 196 5.93 -13.35 8.70
N MET A 197 6.15 -12.95 7.45
CA MET A 197 7.06 -13.67 6.53
C MET A 197 8.54 -13.70 6.97
N GLU A 198 8.98 -12.80 7.85
CA GLU A 198 10.40 -12.70 8.22
C GLU A 198 10.94 -13.99 8.88
N GLY A 199 10.13 -14.66 9.73
CA GLY A 199 10.48 -15.94 10.31
C GLY A 199 10.37 -17.13 9.36
N GLU A 200 9.53 -17.04 8.33
CA GLU A 200 9.18 -18.16 7.45
C GLU A 200 9.97 -18.17 6.15
N LYS A 201 10.56 -17.05 5.74
CA LYS A 201 11.26 -16.94 4.44
C LYS A 201 12.33 -18.00 4.22
N ALA A 202 13.05 -18.39 5.25
CA ALA A 202 14.07 -19.44 5.16
C ALA A 202 13.45 -20.82 4.88
N ALA A 203 12.30 -21.12 5.48
CA ALA A 203 11.56 -22.35 5.22
C ALA A 203 10.99 -22.36 3.81
N VAL A 204 10.43 -21.24 3.36
CA VAL A 204 9.95 -21.02 2.00
C VAL A 204 11.04 -21.28 0.98
N LEU A 205 12.19 -20.62 1.13
CA LEU A 205 13.31 -20.74 0.20
C LEU A 205 13.90 -22.17 0.17
N ARG A 206 13.97 -22.86 1.31
CA ARG A 206 14.40 -24.26 1.36
C ARG A 206 13.42 -25.19 0.66
N ARG A 207 12.12 -24.98 0.84
CA ARG A 207 11.09 -25.79 0.20
C ARG A 207 11.11 -25.64 -1.32
N ASN A 208 11.25 -24.41 -1.83
CA ASN A 208 11.21 -24.13 -3.26
C ASN A 208 12.49 -24.51 -4.00
N HIS A 209 13.64 -24.50 -3.33
CA HIS A 209 14.94 -24.60 -4.00
C HIS A 209 15.83 -25.75 -3.48
N GLY A 210 15.42 -26.44 -2.42
CA GLY A 210 16.16 -27.57 -1.88
C GLY A 210 17.65 -27.27 -1.62
N ASP A 211 18.52 -28.12 -2.13
CA ASP A 211 19.97 -28.02 -1.95
C ASP A 211 20.66 -26.98 -2.84
N ILE A 212 19.99 -26.46 -3.86
CA ILE A 212 20.54 -25.42 -4.75
C ILE A 212 20.80 -24.11 -3.99
N ARG A 213 19.93 -23.79 -3.04
CA ARG A 213 20.01 -22.64 -2.14
C ARG A 213 20.39 -21.32 -2.82
N PRO A 214 19.66 -20.84 -3.84
CA PRO A 214 19.97 -19.56 -4.48
C PRO A 214 19.88 -18.43 -3.47
N CYS A 215 20.73 -17.41 -3.63
CA CYS A 215 20.67 -16.22 -2.78
C CYS A 215 19.37 -15.45 -3.02
N ARG A 216 18.69 -15.04 -1.95
CA ARG A 216 17.47 -14.22 -2.02
C ARG A 216 17.64 -12.97 -2.89
N TYR A 217 18.78 -12.29 -2.79
CA TYR A 217 19.07 -11.10 -3.58
C TYR A 217 19.30 -11.40 -5.07
N ALA A 218 19.83 -12.58 -5.40
CA ALA A 218 19.86 -13.04 -6.79
C ALA A 218 18.44 -13.29 -7.31
N LEU A 219 17.57 -13.93 -6.52
CA LEU A 219 16.16 -14.13 -6.88
C LEU A 219 15.40 -12.79 -7.03
N MET A 220 15.77 -11.77 -6.28
CA MET A 220 15.24 -10.41 -6.46
C MET A 220 15.82 -9.69 -7.69
N GLY A 221 16.83 -10.25 -8.37
CA GLY A 221 17.41 -9.69 -9.58
C GLY A 221 18.53 -8.66 -9.36
N PHE A 222 19.19 -8.64 -8.20
CA PHE A 222 20.31 -7.74 -7.95
C PHE A 222 21.60 -8.15 -8.65
N PHE A 223 21.83 -9.44 -8.79
CA PHE A 223 22.98 -10.02 -9.49
C PHE A 223 22.62 -11.42 -10.03
N PRO A 224 23.26 -11.86 -11.13
CA PRO A 224 23.01 -13.17 -11.69
C PRO A 224 23.64 -14.27 -10.83
N GLY A 225 22.89 -15.34 -10.55
CA GLY A 225 23.36 -16.48 -9.78
C GLY A 225 23.67 -16.13 -8.31
N GLY A 226 24.29 -17.06 -7.63
CA GLY A 226 24.68 -16.89 -6.23
C GLY A 226 24.04 -17.92 -5.33
N ILE A 227 24.88 -18.69 -4.62
CA ILE A 227 24.47 -19.70 -3.66
C ILE A 227 24.53 -19.11 -2.25
N CYS A 228 23.48 -19.33 -1.48
CA CYS A 228 23.42 -18.88 -0.09
C CYS A 228 24.33 -19.76 0.79
N ALA A 229 25.46 -19.21 1.22
CA ALA A 229 26.39 -19.89 2.15
C ALA A 229 25.89 -19.85 3.61
N ASN A 230 24.90 -19.01 3.94
CA ASN A 230 24.47 -18.74 5.31
C ASN A 230 23.11 -19.38 5.68
N SER A 231 22.69 -20.44 4.97
CA SER A 231 21.44 -21.15 5.21
C SER A 231 20.20 -20.24 5.35
N TYR A 232 20.15 -19.18 4.54
CA TYR A 232 19.12 -18.13 4.53
C TYR A 232 19.00 -17.31 5.83
N ARG A 233 20.01 -17.32 6.67
CA ARG A 233 20.12 -16.39 7.81
C ARG A 233 20.54 -15.03 7.29
N CYS A 234 19.62 -14.31 6.66
CA CYS A 234 19.93 -13.01 6.05
C CYS A 234 20.33 -11.97 7.10
N TYR A 235 19.75 -12.03 8.29
CA TYR A 235 20.19 -11.21 9.41
C TYR A 235 21.68 -11.52 9.74
N GLY A 236 22.52 -10.49 9.67
CA GLY A 236 23.98 -10.62 9.84
C GLY A 236 24.73 -11.14 8.59
N CYS A 237 24.09 -11.14 7.43
CA CYS A 237 24.73 -11.44 6.15
C CYS A 237 25.20 -10.15 5.48
N ASP A 238 26.49 -10.10 5.05
CA ASP A 238 27.06 -8.90 4.42
C ASP A 238 26.30 -8.47 3.16
N VAL A 239 25.75 -9.43 2.40
CA VAL A 239 24.94 -9.13 1.22
C VAL A 239 23.61 -8.46 1.64
N ASP A 240 22.96 -8.97 2.66
CA ASP A 240 21.71 -8.39 3.19
C ASP A 240 21.97 -6.99 3.75
N GLN A 241 22.99 -6.83 4.56
CA GLN A 241 23.37 -5.56 5.17
C GLN A 241 23.67 -4.50 4.09
N ARG A 242 24.51 -4.84 3.13
CA ARG A 242 24.86 -3.95 2.01
C ARG A 242 23.64 -3.39 1.28
N TYR A 243 22.69 -4.26 0.91
CA TYR A 243 21.51 -3.81 0.16
C TYR A 243 20.48 -3.10 1.04
N ARG A 244 20.42 -3.41 2.33
CA ARG A 244 19.61 -2.64 3.29
C ARG A 244 20.17 -1.23 3.47
N ASP A 245 21.48 -1.10 3.65
CA ASP A 245 22.15 0.21 3.79
C ASP A 245 21.94 1.09 2.55
N LEU A 246 22.00 0.49 1.36
CA LEU A 246 21.73 1.19 0.10
C LEU A 246 20.27 1.60 -0.07
N ALA A 247 19.34 0.81 0.44
CA ALA A 247 17.91 1.07 0.35
C ALA A 247 17.40 2.07 1.41
N GLY A 248 18.18 2.26 2.50
CA GLY A 248 17.78 3.14 3.61
C GLY A 248 16.52 2.63 4.30
N ASP A 249 15.50 3.49 4.40
CA ASP A 249 14.24 3.17 5.05
C ASP A 249 13.30 2.30 4.19
N GLU A 250 13.61 2.10 2.92
CA GLU A 250 12.79 1.30 2.01
C GLU A 250 13.24 -0.18 2.00
N HIS A 251 12.34 -1.06 1.55
CA HIS A 251 12.74 -2.45 1.30
C HIS A 251 13.61 -2.54 0.03
N PRO A 252 14.72 -3.28 0.04
CA PRO A 252 15.65 -3.37 -1.11
C PRO A 252 14.99 -3.76 -2.43
N ILE A 253 13.87 -4.47 -2.42
CA ILE A 253 13.16 -4.88 -3.64
C ILE A 253 12.82 -3.72 -4.58
N PHE A 254 12.63 -2.51 -4.05
CA PHE A 254 12.34 -1.33 -4.85
C PHE A 254 13.53 -0.80 -5.66
N MET A 255 14.73 -1.29 -5.36
CA MET A 255 15.95 -1.00 -6.13
C MET A 255 16.25 -2.09 -7.18
N ALA A 256 15.56 -3.24 -7.08
CA ALA A 256 15.76 -4.35 -8.01
C ALA A 256 15.23 -4.01 -9.42
N ARG A 257 15.76 -4.68 -10.43
CA ARG A 257 15.25 -4.57 -11.80
C ARG A 257 13.77 -4.99 -11.87
N PRO A 258 12.94 -4.33 -12.72
CA PRO A 258 11.55 -4.70 -12.92
C PRO A 258 11.40 -6.19 -13.31
N PRO A 259 10.27 -6.84 -12.97
CA PRO A 259 10.04 -8.25 -13.30
C PRO A 259 10.17 -8.57 -14.79
N ALA A 260 9.70 -7.69 -15.67
CA ALA A 260 9.80 -7.84 -17.11
C ALA A 260 11.25 -7.90 -17.64
N ASP A 261 12.18 -7.24 -16.96
CA ASP A 261 13.60 -7.24 -17.33
C ASP A 261 14.35 -8.43 -16.73
N ARG A 262 13.86 -8.99 -15.63
CA ARG A 262 14.42 -10.19 -15.00
C ARG A 262 14.12 -11.47 -15.77
N ALA A 263 12.96 -11.55 -16.42
CA ALA A 263 12.55 -12.70 -17.22
C ALA A 263 13.46 -12.93 -18.44
N LYS A 264 14.07 -11.87 -18.98
CA LYS A 264 14.99 -11.96 -20.13
C LYS A 264 16.32 -12.66 -19.83
N ASP A 265 16.75 -12.66 -18.55
CA ASP A 265 17.99 -13.33 -18.15
C ASP A 265 17.80 -14.84 -17.89
N GLY A 266 16.54 -15.31 -17.70
CA GLY A 266 16.21 -16.72 -17.46
C GLY A 266 16.11 -17.58 -18.73
N GLU A 267 16.03 -16.95 -19.92
CA GLU A 267 16.05 -17.66 -21.22
C GLU A 267 17.47 -17.86 -21.77
N ALA A 268 18.48 -17.34 -21.09
CA ALA A 268 19.89 -17.40 -21.51
C ALA A 268 20.75 -18.33 -20.64
N ALA A 269 20.13 -19.20 -19.80
CA ALA A 269 20.84 -20.14 -18.92
C ALA A 269 20.51 -21.62 -19.22
#